data_85c9fa4eeb21c62b469d4e9014aef266
#
_entry.id   85c9fa4eeb21c62b469d4e9014aef266
#
_cell.length_a   1.000
_cell.length_b   1.000
_cell.length_c   1.000
_cell.angle_alpha   90.00
_cell.angle_beta   90.00
_cell.angle_gamma   90.00
#
_symmetry.space_group_name_H-M   'P 1'
#
loop_
_entity.id
_entity.type
_entity.pdbx_description
1 polymer ?
#
loop_
_entity_poly.entity_id
_entity_poly.type
_entity_poly.pdbx_seq_one_letter_code
_entity_poly.pdbx_strand_id
1 'polypeptide(L)'
;TSGCLPKTAWPPTSLREETASAYALLPSVLRRGTVSCPDMGSLSARLDELYGARIETTVRKKGENQCVGFVASLIDDSFAPGGEKLLEPVAELLGELICDPVTERGRFVTAYFEGEKTNLIDAIRSQVNDKREYAYARLLREMCDGEPYGISRLGDEAGAEKLQMPKLHALYGELLATARLELFYCGSASLERVREALAAAFATLPRDG
;
A
#
# COMPACT_ATOMS: atom_id res chain seq x y z
N THR A 1 21.29 11.88 5.31
CA THR A 1 20.55 11.36 4.12
C THR A 1 19.86 10.10 4.56
N SER A 2 18.57 10.20 4.85
CA SER A 2 17.70 9.06 5.13
C SER A 2 17.59 8.22 3.86
N GLY A 3 17.99 6.95 3.92
CA GLY A 3 17.70 5.99 2.87
C GLY A 3 16.21 5.78 2.75
N CYS A 4 15.65 5.98 1.56
CA CYS A 4 14.25 5.71 1.29
C CYS A 4 14.18 4.35 0.58
N LEU A 5 13.55 3.36 1.21
CA LEU A 5 13.27 2.07 0.57
C LEU A 5 12.23 2.20 -0.53
N PRO A 6 12.12 1.18 -1.38
CA PRO A 6 11.35 1.22 -2.61
C PRO A 6 9.90 1.59 -2.38
N LYS A 7 9.40 2.41 -3.29
CA LYS A 7 7.96 2.55 -3.47
C LYS A 7 7.48 1.28 -4.16
N THR A 8 6.91 0.38 -3.39
CA THR A 8 6.15 -0.73 -3.96
C THR A 8 4.84 -0.17 -4.49
N ALA A 9 4.72 -0.07 -5.79
CA ALA A 9 3.46 0.19 -6.42
C ALA A 9 3.07 -1.06 -7.20
N TRP A 10 1.90 -1.63 -6.90
CA TRP A 10 1.26 -2.54 -7.84
C TRP A 10 1.06 -1.83 -9.18
N PRO A 11 1.05 -2.58 -10.30
CA PRO A 11 0.97 -1.99 -11.60
C PRO A 11 -0.28 -1.17 -11.79
N PRO A 12 -0.21 -0.32 -12.78
CA PRO A 12 -1.34 0.48 -13.16
C PRO A 12 -2.51 -0.44 -13.54
N THR A 13 -3.46 -0.58 -12.65
CA THR A 13 -4.79 -1.00 -13.02
C THR A 13 -5.49 0.23 -13.58
N SER A 14 -6.05 0.10 -14.78
CA SER A 14 -6.88 1.15 -15.35
C SER A 14 -7.92 1.57 -14.33
N LEU A 15 -8.00 2.86 -14.03
CA LEU A 15 -8.99 3.41 -13.12
C LEU A 15 -10.39 3.07 -13.63
N ARG A 16 -11.19 2.47 -12.74
CA ARG A 16 -12.59 2.18 -12.96
C ARG A 16 -13.37 2.56 -11.71
N GLU A 17 -14.52 3.16 -11.88
CA GLU A 17 -15.37 3.57 -10.75
C GLU A 17 -15.69 2.41 -9.81
N GLU A 18 -15.93 1.22 -10.36
CA GLU A 18 -16.34 0.04 -9.59
C GLU A 18 -15.23 -0.52 -8.69
N THR A 19 -13.95 -0.23 -8.99
CA THR A 19 -12.79 -0.81 -8.28
C THR A 19 -11.91 0.22 -7.60
N ALA A 20 -12.03 1.50 -7.94
CA ALA A 20 -11.14 2.55 -7.44
C ALA A 20 -11.12 2.62 -5.89
N SER A 21 -12.29 2.59 -5.24
CA SER A 21 -12.37 2.59 -3.78
C SER A 21 -11.81 1.32 -3.16
N ALA A 22 -11.98 0.16 -3.80
CA ALA A 22 -11.46 -1.11 -3.31
C ALA A 22 -9.92 -1.13 -3.35
N TYR A 23 -9.33 -0.70 -4.47
CA TYR A 23 -7.87 -0.58 -4.57
C TYR A 23 -7.30 0.47 -3.63
N ALA A 24 -8.01 1.57 -3.40
CA ALA A 24 -7.60 2.58 -2.44
C ALA A 24 -7.61 2.08 -0.99
N LEU A 25 -8.56 1.21 -0.64
CA LEU A 25 -8.71 0.63 0.69
C LEU A 25 -7.64 -0.44 0.99
N LEU A 26 -7.28 -1.22 -0.02
CA LEU A 26 -6.48 -2.44 0.15
C LEU A 26 -5.16 -2.23 0.92
N PRO A 27 -4.28 -1.27 0.59
CA PRO A 27 -3.04 -1.07 1.34
C PRO A 27 -3.25 -0.78 2.83
N SER A 28 -4.32 -0.05 3.16
CA SER A 28 -4.65 0.28 4.56
C SER A 28 -5.06 -0.95 5.35
N VAL A 29 -5.84 -1.84 4.75
CA VAL A 29 -6.23 -3.12 5.37
C VAL A 29 -5.01 -4.02 5.55
N LEU A 30 -4.14 -4.15 4.55
CA LEU A 30 -2.91 -4.94 4.62
C LEU A 30 -1.95 -4.44 5.72
N ARG A 31 -1.86 -3.12 5.90
CA ARG A 31 -1.00 -2.51 6.91
C ARG A 31 -1.46 -2.75 8.35
N ARG A 32 -2.66 -3.29 8.56
CA ARG A 32 -3.18 -3.59 9.92
C ARG A 32 -2.41 -4.68 10.65
N GLY A 33 -1.73 -5.56 9.93
CA GLY A 33 -0.87 -6.58 10.52
C GLY A 33 -0.46 -7.65 9.52
N THR A 34 0.53 -8.41 9.91
CA THR A 34 1.07 -9.57 9.19
C THR A 34 0.90 -10.83 10.04
N VAL A 35 1.30 -11.97 9.51
CA VAL A 35 1.34 -13.21 10.30
C VAL A 35 2.32 -13.09 11.49
N SER A 36 3.47 -12.42 11.30
CA SER A 36 4.46 -12.20 12.37
C SER A 36 4.09 -11.07 13.32
N CYS A 37 3.39 -10.05 12.83
CA CYS A 37 2.95 -8.87 13.57
C CYS A 37 1.43 -8.72 13.43
N PRO A 38 0.60 -9.43 14.21
CA PRO A 38 -0.83 -9.58 13.93
C PRO A 38 -1.68 -8.32 14.19
N ASP A 39 -1.11 -7.29 14.77
CA ASP A 39 -1.78 -6.02 15.06
C ASP A 39 -0.85 -4.80 14.89
N MET A 40 -1.45 -3.61 14.92
CA MET A 40 -0.71 -2.35 14.76
C MET A 40 0.30 -2.10 15.90
N GLY A 41 0.07 -2.64 17.09
CA GLY A 41 0.97 -2.48 18.23
C GLY A 41 2.26 -3.28 18.02
N SER A 42 2.13 -4.56 17.66
CA SER A 42 3.27 -5.43 17.33
C SER A 42 4.03 -4.95 16.11
N LEU A 43 3.32 -4.47 15.08
CA LEU A 43 3.94 -3.88 13.89
C LEU A 43 4.73 -2.62 14.25
N SER A 44 4.16 -1.73 15.08
CA SER A 44 4.86 -0.51 15.52
C SER A 44 6.08 -0.83 16.37
N ALA A 45 5.97 -1.78 17.31
CA ALA A 45 7.10 -2.23 18.12
C ALA A 45 8.23 -2.79 17.22
N ARG A 46 7.88 -3.58 16.20
CA ARG A 46 8.87 -4.09 15.26
C ARG A 46 9.55 -2.99 14.46
N LEU A 47 8.82 -1.97 14.02
CA LEU A 47 9.39 -0.81 13.33
C LEU A 47 10.27 0.04 14.25
N ASP A 48 9.93 0.17 15.53
CA ASP A 48 10.74 0.86 16.53
C ASP A 48 12.06 0.13 16.78
N GLU A 49 12.06 -1.21 16.86
CA GLU A 49 13.28 -2.04 16.91
C GLU A 49 14.20 -1.82 15.69
N LEU A 50 13.63 -1.44 14.56
CA LEU A 50 14.35 -1.08 13.35
C LEU A 50 14.68 0.43 13.27
N TYR A 51 14.98 1.00 14.43
CA TYR A 51 15.36 2.42 14.62
C TYR A 51 14.31 3.41 14.09
N GLY A 52 13.04 3.11 14.32
CA GLY A 52 11.93 3.96 13.89
C GLY A 52 11.73 3.93 12.37
N ALA A 53 11.98 2.81 11.73
CA ALA A 53 11.61 2.61 10.34
C ALA A 53 10.10 2.86 10.15
N ARG A 54 9.72 3.33 8.98
CA ARG A 54 8.32 3.64 8.67
C ARG A 54 7.87 2.91 7.42
N ILE A 55 6.68 2.36 7.46
CA ILE A 55 6.01 1.80 6.30
C ILE A 55 4.64 2.49 6.19
N GLU A 56 4.46 3.25 5.15
CA GLU A 56 3.24 4.03 4.88
C GLU A 56 2.54 3.53 3.63
N THR A 57 1.22 3.60 3.63
CA THR A 57 0.42 3.26 2.45
C THR A 57 0.51 4.36 1.40
N THR A 58 0.43 3.99 0.13
CA THR A 58 0.37 4.95 -0.95
C THR A 58 -0.70 4.58 -1.96
N VAL A 59 -1.51 5.57 -2.34
CA VAL A 59 -2.48 5.49 -3.42
C VAL A 59 -2.26 6.68 -4.34
N ARG A 60 -1.87 6.42 -5.56
CA ARG A 60 -1.55 7.46 -6.53
C ARG A 60 -2.25 7.21 -7.86
N LYS A 61 -2.42 8.27 -8.62
CA LYS A 61 -2.86 8.22 -10.01
C LYS A 61 -1.70 8.59 -10.92
N LYS A 62 -1.43 7.77 -11.92
CA LYS A 62 -0.47 8.04 -12.99
C LYS A 62 -1.17 7.87 -14.34
N GLY A 63 -1.50 8.99 -14.97
CA GLY A 63 -2.39 8.96 -16.14
C GLY A 63 -3.73 8.31 -15.76
N GLU A 64 -4.18 7.37 -16.55
CA GLU A 64 -5.42 6.62 -16.34
C GLU A 64 -5.28 5.42 -15.38
N ASN A 65 -4.13 5.30 -14.74
CA ASN A 65 -3.85 4.14 -13.90
C ASN A 65 -3.82 4.51 -12.42
N GLN A 66 -4.35 3.63 -11.59
CA GLN A 66 -4.26 3.69 -10.15
C GLN A 66 -3.07 2.84 -9.67
N CYS A 67 -2.16 3.45 -8.94
CA CYS A 67 -1.01 2.78 -8.33
C CYS A 67 -1.22 2.73 -6.83
N VAL A 68 -1.23 1.53 -6.27
CA VAL A 68 -1.39 1.31 -4.83
C VAL A 68 -0.18 0.54 -4.28
N GLY A 69 0.13 0.70 -3.02
CA GLY A 69 1.26 -0.01 -2.41
C GLY A 69 1.77 0.67 -1.15
N PHE A 70 3.08 0.55 -0.92
CA PHE A 70 3.74 1.03 0.29
C PHE A 70 4.97 1.88 -0.02
N VAL A 71 5.31 2.75 0.91
CA VAL A 71 6.56 3.48 0.95
C VAL A 71 7.21 3.16 2.28
N ALA A 72 8.38 2.51 2.24
CA ALA A 72 9.18 2.28 3.42
C ALA A 72 10.32 3.32 3.49
N SER A 73 10.64 3.79 4.68
CA SER A 73 11.77 4.66 4.96
C SER A 73 12.48 4.18 6.22
N LEU A 74 13.80 4.15 6.14
CA LEU A 74 14.67 3.71 7.21
C LEU A 74 15.94 4.57 7.22
N ILE A 75 16.68 4.54 8.31
CA ILE A 75 18.01 5.13 8.38
C ILE A 75 19.01 4.23 7.66
N ASP A 76 20.14 4.79 7.25
CA ASP A 76 21.25 4.02 6.72
C ASP A 76 21.89 3.17 7.82
N ASP A 77 22.35 1.94 7.47
CA ASP A 77 23.02 1.02 8.39
C ASP A 77 24.18 1.67 9.15
N SER A 78 24.88 2.64 8.53
CA SER A 78 26.00 3.36 9.16
C SER A 78 25.60 4.19 10.37
N PHE A 79 24.31 4.49 10.52
CA PHE A 79 23.73 5.19 11.68
C PHE A 79 23.18 4.25 12.75
N ALA A 80 23.16 2.94 12.50
CA ALA A 80 22.77 1.95 13.50
C ALA A 80 23.93 1.72 14.48
N PRO A 81 23.80 2.04 15.78
CA PRO A 81 24.89 1.98 16.75
C PRO A 81 25.52 0.59 16.93
N GLY A 82 24.77 -0.46 16.76
CA GLY A 82 25.21 -1.85 16.83
C GLY A 82 25.72 -2.43 15.53
N GLY A 83 25.71 -1.67 14.43
CA GLY A 83 26.09 -2.14 13.10
C GLY A 83 25.07 -3.07 12.46
N GLU A 84 23.84 -3.02 12.92
CA GLU A 84 22.74 -3.85 12.41
C GLU A 84 22.45 -3.54 10.94
N LYS A 85 22.02 -4.57 10.25
CA LYS A 85 21.50 -4.46 8.88
C LYS A 85 20.01 -4.21 8.91
N LEU A 86 19.59 -3.07 8.35
CA LEU A 86 18.21 -2.61 8.45
C LEU A 86 17.42 -2.86 7.16
N LEU A 87 18.10 -2.93 6.03
CA LEU A 87 17.46 -3.11 4.72
C LEU A 87 16.69 -4.43 4.64
N GLU A 88 17.33 -5.53 5.04
CA GLU A 88 16.78 -6.87 4.92
C GLU A 88 15.51 -7.05 5.79
N PRO A 89 15.52 -6.76 7.10
CA PRO A 89 14.32 -6.93 7.91
C PRO A 89 13.17 -5.98 7.53
N VAL A 90 13.46 -4.77 7.02
CA VAL A 90 12.42 -3.88 6.52
C VAL A 90 11.86 -4.38 5.19
N ALA A 91 12.69 -4.93 4.31
CA ALA A 91 12.24 -5.55 3.07
C ALA A 91 11.37 -6.79 3.36
N GLU A 92 11.77 -7.64 4.31
CA GLU A 92 11.00 -8.80 4.76
C GLU A 92 9.63 -8.40 5.29
N LEU A 93 9.57 -7.43 6.20
CA LEU A 93 8.31 -6.91 6.73
C LEU A 93 7.41 -6.33 5.64
N LEU A 94 8.00 -5.67 4.64
CA LEU A 94 7.27 -5.17 3.48
C LEU A 94 6.71 -6.32 2.62
N GLY A 95 7.48 -7.39 2.43
CA GLY A 95 7.04 -8.62 1.78
C GLY A 95 5.89 -9.28 2.52
N GLU A 96 5.98 -9.41 3.84
CA GLU A 96 4.91 -9.96 4.67
C GLU A 96 3.62 -9.13 4.57
N LEU A 97 3.69 -7.80 4.62
CA LEU A 97 2.52 -6.94 4.47
C LEU A 97 1.78 -7.17 3.16
N ILE A 98 2.51 -7.55 2.11
CA ILE A 98 1.94 -7.76 0.78
C ILE A 98 1.51 -9.21 0.58
N CYS A 99 2.33 -10.19 0.99
CA CYS A 99 2.11 -11.60 0.69
C CYS A 99 1.39 -12.36 1.82
N ASP A 100 1.65 -11.99 3.07
CA ASP A 100 1.21 -12.71 4.27
C ASP A 100 0.49 -11.79 5.29
N PRO A 101 -0.54 -11.03 4.88
CA PRO A 101 -1.31 -10.20 5.79
C PRO A 101 -2.04 -11.06 6.83
N VAL A 102 -2.27 -10.49 8.01
CA VAL A 102 -3.06 -11.17 9.03
C VAL A 102 -4.47 -11.48 8.51
N THR A 103 -4.88 -12.72 8.68
CA THR A 103 -6.20 -13.21 8.26
C THR A 103 -6.90 -13.96 9.39
N GLU A 104 -8.21 -13.94 9.36
CA GLU A 104 -9.06 -14.74 10.21
C GLU A 104 -9.90 -15.68 9.34
N ARG A 105 -9.75 -16.99 9.56
CA ARG A 105 -10.44 -18.03 8.76
C ARG A 105 -10.18 -17.91 7.25
N GLY A 106 -8.95 -17.53 6.88
CA GLY A 106 -8.54 -17.37 5.49
C GLY A 106 -9.11 -16.13 4.77
N ARG A 107 -9.53 -15.11 5.52
CA ARG A 107 -10.03 -13.83 5.00
C ARG A 107 -9.46 -12.68 5.82
N PHE A 108 -9.55 -11.47 5.31
CA PHE A 108 -9.19 -10.29 6.09
C PHE A 108 -9.99 -10.20 7.39
N VAL A 109 -9.36 -9.70 8.45
CA VAL A 109 -10.03 -9.47 9.74
C VAL A 109 -11.13 -8.43 9.56
N THR A 110 -12.36 -8.80 9.87
CA THR A 110 -13.54 -7.96 9.63
C THR A 110 -13.43 -6.60 10.33
N ALA A 111 -12.95 -6.59 11.57
CA ALA A 111 -12.80 -5.33 12.32
C ALA A 111 -11.78 -4.37 11.64
N TYR A 112 -10.71 -4.90 11.05
CA TYR A 112 -9.73 -4.09 10.32
C TYR A 112 -10.31 -3.54 9.02
N PHE A 113 -11.04 -4.38 8.29
CA PHE A 113 -11.74 -3.95 7.08
C PHE A 113 -12.74 -2.83 7.35
N GLU A 114 -13.63 -3.00 8.33
CA GLU A 114 -14.66 -2.00 8.64
C GLU A 114 -14.05 -0.69 9.17
N GLY A 115 -13.01 -0.78 10.01
CA GLY A 115 -12.29 0.40 10.47
C GLY A 115 -11.64 1.19 9.34
N GLU A 116 -10.92 0.51 8.43
CA GLU A 116 -10.28 1.19 7.31
C GLU A 116 -11.27 1.68 6.26
N LYS A 117 -12.40 0.98 6.07
CA LYS A 117 -13.50 1.45 5.23
C LYS A 117 -14.07 2.79 5.75
N THR A 118 -14.27 2.89 7.07
CA THR A 118 -14.71 4.14 7.70
C THR A 118 -13.66 5.24 7.48
N ASN A 119 -12.38 4.96 7.71
CA ASN A 119 -11.30 5.90 7.48
C ASN A 119 -11.23 6.39 6.02
N LEU A 120 -11.45 5.49 5.05
CA LEU A 120 -11.49 5.85 3.62
C LEU A 120 -12.66 6.79 3.31
N ILE A 121 -13.85 6.51 3.84
CA ILE A 121 -15.03 7.36 3.66
C ILE A 121 -14.76 8.74 4.25
N ASP A 122 -14.21 8.82 5.45
CA ASP A 122 -13.86 10.08 6.09
C ASP A 122 -12.77 10.84 5.32
N ALA A 123 -11.78 10.15 4.77
CA ALA A 123 -10.78 10.74 3.91
C ALA A 123 -11.38 11.32 2.62
N ILE A 124 -12.34 10.63 2.00
CA ILE A 124 -13.05 11.14 0.82
C ILE A 124 -13.87 12.39 1.18
N ARG A 125 -14.62 12.35 2.28
CA ARG A 125 -15.43 13.48 2.75
C ARG A 125 -14.59 14.69 3.14
N SER A 126 -13.43 14.46 3.76
CA SER A 126 -12.54 15.53 4.22
C SER A 126 -11.81 16.28 3.10
N GLN A 127 -11.80 15.78 1.88
CA GLN A 127 -11.18 16.47 0.73
C GLN A 127 -11.72 17.88 0.52
N VAL A 128 -12.98 18.13 0.85
CA VAL A 128 -13.62 19.46 0.76
C VAL A 128 -12.95 20.50 1.66
N ASN A 129 -12.22 20.10 2.68
CA ASN A 129 -11.53 20.98 3.60
C ASN A 129 -10.30 21.66 2.98
N ASP A 130 -9.61 21.00 2.04
CA ASP A 130 -8.60 21.62 1.21
C ASP A 130 -9.24 22.18 -0.07
N LYS A 131 -9.57 23.47 -0.03
CA LYS A 131 -10.31 24.14 -1.11
C LYS A 131 -9.57 24.13 -2.45
N ARG A 132 -8.23 24.18 -2.42
CA ARG A 132 -7.41 24.19 -3.63
C ARG A 132 -7.41 22.79 -4.27
N GLU A 133 -7.09 21.77 -3.50
CA GLU A 133 -7.08 20.38 -3.99
C GLU A 133 -8.48 19.94 -4.41
N TYR A 134 -9.51 20.34 -3.66
CA TYR A 134 -10.89 20.04 -4.01
C TYR A 134 -11.32 20.70 -5.33
N ALA A 135 -11.00 21.99 -5.54
CA ALA A 135 -11.31 22.70 -6.79
C ALA A 135 -10.59 22.06 -7.99
N TYR A 136 -9.31 21.69 -7.81
CA TYR A 136 -8.55 21.00 -8.83
C TYR A 136 -9.13 19.61 -9.15
N ALA A 137 -9.50 18.83 -8.15
CA ALA A 137 -10.13 17.53 -8.34
C ALA A 137 -11.48 17.63 -9.06
N ARG A 138 -12.29 18.64 -8.71
CA ARG A 138 -13.54 18.94 -9.40
C ARG A 138 -13.32 19.34 -10.86
N LEU A 139 -12.35 20.21 -11.11
CA LEU A 139 -11.99 20.61 -12.47
C LEU A 139 -11.64 19.40 -13.33
N LEU A 140 -10.75 18.52 -12.82
CA LEU A 140 -10.36 17.30 -13.56
C LEU A 140 -11.56 16.39 -13.82
N ARG A 141 -12.45 16.24 -12.87
CA ARG A 141 -13.65 15.41 -13.02
C ARG A 141 -14.57 15.93 -14.12
N GLU A 142 -14.81 17.24 -14.18
CA GLU A 142 -15.65 17.87 -15.18
C GLU A 142 -15.00 17.88 -16.59
N MET A 143 -13.67 18.11 -16.64
CA MET A 143 -12.94 18.14 -17.90
C MET A 143 -12.78 16.76 -18.54
N CYS A 144 -12.67 15.72 -17.73
CA CYS A 144 -12.45 14.34 -18.15
C CYS A 144 -13.67 13.47 -17.85
N ASP A 145 -14.87 14.03 -17.98
CA ASP A 145 -16.11 13.27 -17.77
C ASP A 145 -16.21 12.11 -18.77
N GLY A 146 -16.49 10.92 -18.25
CA GLY A 146 -16.51 9.68 -19.03
C GLY A 146 -15.13 9.08 -19.32
N GLU A 147 -14.03 9.70 -18.89
CA GLU A 147 -12.68 9.18 -19.05
C GLU A 147 -12.13 8.60 -17.73
N PRO A 148 -11.29 7.55 -17.77
CA PRO A 148 -10.65 7.01 -16.57
C PRO A 148 -9.86 8.06 -15.78
N TYR A 149 -9.30 9.06 -16.47
CA TYR A 149 -8.56 10.16 -15.84
C TYR A 149 -9.44 11.06 -14.96
N GLY A 150 -10.74 11.14 -15.20
CA GLY A 150 -11.70 11.88 -14.37
C GLY A 150 -11.97 11.20 -13.01
N ILE A 151 -11.70 9.91 -12.88
CA ILE A 151 -11.97 9.13 -11.68
C ILE A 151 -10.98 9.50 -10.57
N SER A 152 -11.49 9.72 -9.34
CA SER A 152 -10.64 9.97 -8.18
C SER A 152 -9.78 8.75 -7.82
N ARG A 153 -8.52 8.98 -7.40
CA ARG A 153 -7.64 7.91 -6.90
C ARG A 153 -8.18 7.18 -5.66
N LEU A 154 -9.06 7.79 -4.89
CA LEU A 154 -9.72 7.18 -3.73
C LEU A 154 -11.09 6.58 -4.09
N GLY A 155 -11.52 6.72 -5.34
CA GLY A 155 -12.90 6.44 -5.72
C GLY A 155 -13.87 7.52 -5.20
N ASP A 156 -15.09 7.12 -4.91
CA ASP A 156 -16.13 7.96 -4.37
C ASP A 156 -16.76 7.36 -3.11
N GLU A 157 -17.56 8.15 -2.40
CA GLU A 157 -18.22 7.76 -1.16
C GLU A 157 -19.19 6.57 -1.37
N ALA A 158 -20.00 6.62 -2.42
CA ALA A 158 -20.97 5.57 -2.72
C ALA A 158 -20.29 4.23 -3.06
N GLY A 159 -19.17 4.27 -3.78
CA GLY A 159 -18.34 3.12 -4.05
C GLY A 159 -17.72 2.54 -2.78
N ALA A 160 -17.19 3.41 -1.91
CA ALA A 160 -16.61 3.01 -0.64
C ALA A 160 -17.65 2.37 0.31
N GLU A 161 -18.85 2.95 0.41
CA GLU A 161 -19.96 2.40 1.22
C GLU A 161 -20.41 0.99 0.79
N LYS A 162 -20.38 0.73 -0.52
CA LYS A 162 -20.76 -0.58 -1.09
C LYS A 162 -19.67 -1.65 -0.97
N LEU A 163 -18.48 -1.32 -0.50
CA LEU A 163 -17.41 -2.29 -0.35
C LEU A 163 -17.78 -3.40 0.64
N GLN A 164 -17.44 -4.61 0.25
CA GLN A 164 -17.62 -5.81 1.06
C GLN A 164 -16.28 -6.54 1.20
N MET A 165 -15.97 -7.01 2.40
CA MET A 165 -14.73 -7.69 2.71
C MET A 165 -14.45 -8.91 1.80
N PRO A 166 -15.40 -9.80 1.47
CA PRO A 166 -15.13 -10.92 0.57
C PRO A 166 -14.71 -10.47 -0.83
N LYS A 167 -15.30 -9.37 -1.34
CA LYS A 167 -14.94 -8.82 -2.65
C LYS A 167 -13.54 -8.22 -2.62
N LEU A 168 -13.19 -7.51 -1.55
CA LEU A 168 -11.83 -6.96 -1.39
C LEU A 168 -10.78 -8.08 -1.31
N HIS A 169 -11.08 -9.15 -0.58
CA HIS A 169 -10.17 -10.30 -0.45
C HIS A 169 -9.99 -11.04 -1.78
N ALA A 170 -11.05 -11.22 -2.56
CA ALA A 170 -10.95 -11.78 -3.90
C ALA A 170 -10.10 -10.91 -4.83
N LEU A 171 -10.31 -9.61 -4.81
CA LEU A 171 -9.53 -8.64 -5.57
C LEU A 171 -8.03 -8.65 -5.18
N TYR A 172 -7.72 -8.80 -3.91
CA TYR A 172 -6.36 -8.96 -3.42
C TYR A 172 -5.68 -10.21 -4.01
N GLY A 173 -6.38 -11.35 -4.02
CA GLY A 173 -5.86 -12.58 -4.63
C GLY A 173 -5.59 -12.41 -6.13
N GLU A 174 -6.50 -11.76 -6.87
CA GLU A 174 -6.31 -11.43 -8.28
C GLU A 174 -5.09 -10.53 -8.50
N LEU A 175 -4.93 -9.49 -7.66
CA LEU A 175 -3.77 -8.61 -7.73
C LEU A 175 -2.45 -9.34 -7.52
N LEU A 176 -2.37 -10.23 -6.52
CA LEU A 176 -1.16 -11.00 -6.26
C LEU A 176 -0.79 -11.91 -7.44
N ALA A 177 -1.78 -12.52 -8.09
CA ALA A 177 -1.56 -13.43 -9.21
C ALA A 177 -1.18 -12.69 -10.51
N THR A 178 -1.85 -11.58 -10.82
CA THR A 178 -1.79 -10.98 -12.16
C THR A 178 -1.04 -9.66 -12.22
N ALA A 179 -0.97 -8.94 -11.09
CA ALA A 179 -0.45 -7.60 -11.10
C ALA A 179 1.08 -7.54 -11.24
N ARG A 180 1.58 -6.55 -12.00
CA ARG A 180 3.02 -6.26 -12.10
C ARG A 180 3.50 -5.56 -10.84
N LEU A 181 4.46 -6.10 -10.12
CA LEU A 181 5.10 -5.46 -8.98
C LEU A 181 6.29 -4.60 -9.44
N GLU A 182 6.26 -3.32 -9.12
CA GLU A 182 7.37 -2.40 -9.38
C GLU A 182 8.00 -1.97 -8.05
N LEU A 183 9.32 -2.17 -7.94
CA LEU A 183 10.11 -1.84 -6.76
C LEU A 183 11.12 -0.75 -7.09
N PHE A 184 11.11 0.33 -6.32
CA PHE A 184 12.03 1.45 -6.48
C PHE A 184 12.82 1.64 -5.19
N TYR A 185 14.13 1.64 -5.29
CA TYR A 185 15.02 1.92 -4.18
C TYR A 185 15.80 3.23 -4.41
N CYS A 186 15.92 3.99 -3.35
CA CYS A 186 16.79 5.18 -3.31
C CYS A 186 17.53 5.19 -1.98
N GLY A 187 18.83 4.99 -2.00
CA GLY A 187 19.67 4.91 -0.81
C GLY A 187 21.11 4.55 -1.13
N SER A 188 21.90 4.24 -0.10
CA SER A 188 23.34 3.98 -0.17
C SER A 188 23.69 2.50 -0.37
N ALA A 189 22.77 1.57 -0.16
CA ALA A 189 23.05 0.14 -0.31
C ALA A 189 23.36 -0.21 -1.77
N SER A 190 24.24 -1.20 -1.96
CA SER A 190 24.58 -1.68 -3.30
C SER A 190 23.38 -2.31 -3.99
N LEU A 191 23.34 -2.17 -5.32
CA LEU A 191 22.26 -2.74 -6.13
C LEU A 191 22.09 -4.26 -5.91
N GLU A 192 23.20 -4.97 -5.76
CA GLU A 192 23.23 -6.41 -5.50
C GLU A 192 22.48 -6.76 -4.21
N ARG A 193 22.86 -6.11 -3.10
CA ARG A 193 22.22 -6.31 -1.79
C ARG A 193 20.72 -5.98 -1.81
N VAL A 194 20.35 -4.87 -2.47
CA VAL A 194 18.95 -4.49 -2.63
C VAL A 194 18.18 -5.55 -3.40
N ARG A 195 18.74 -6.04 -4.50
CA ARG A 195 18.12 -7.07 -5.32
C ARG A 195 17.92 -8.37 -4.54
N GLU A 196 18.93 -8.80 -3.79
CA GLU A 196 18.85 -10.01 -2.97
C GLU A 196 17.81 -9.89 -1.85
N ALA A 197 17.83 -8.78 -1.11
CA ALA A 197 16.85 -8.53 -0.05
C ALA A 197 15.40 -8.52 -0.57
N LEU A 198 15.16 -7.84 -1.68
CA LEU A 198 13.83 -7.78 -2.28
C LEU A 198 13.42 -9.12 -2.91
N ALA A 199 14.34 -9.83 -3.57
CA ALA A 199 14.04 -11.15 -4.11
C ALA A 199 13.67 -12.15 -3.01
N ALA A 200 14.35 -12.12 -1.87
CA ALA A 200 14.04 -12.94 -0.72
C ALA A 200 12.66 -12.57 -0.11
N ALA A 201 12.39 -11.27 0.08
CA ALA A 201 11.16 -10.76 0.66
C ALA A 201 9.89 -11.10 -0.15
N PHE A 202 10.02 -11.24 -1.46
CA PHE A 202 8.91 -11.53 -2.38
C PHE A 202 9.00 -12.94 -3.01
N ALA A 203 9.80 -13.83 -2.44
CA ALA A 203 9.97 -15.20 -2.96
C ALA A 203 8.66 -16.02 -2.95
N THR A 204 7.76 -15.73 -2.02
CA THR A 204 6.46 -16.42 -1.86
C THR A 204 5.34 -15.81 -2.70
N LEU A 205 5.62 -14.76 -3.47
CA LEU A 205 4.58 -14.10 -4.26
C LEU A 205 3.99 -15.05 -5.29
N PRO A 206 2.68 -15.38 -5.21
CA PRO A 206 2.04 -16.24 -6.20
C PRO A 206 2.04 -15.54 -7.57
N ARG A 207 2.61 -16.19 -8.58
CA ARG A 207 2.62 -15.69 -9.96
C ARG A 207 2.02 -16.73 -10.88
N ASP A 208 1.04 -16.32 -11.64
CA ASP A 208 0.64 -17.07 -12.83
C ASP A 208 1.75 -16.88 -13.87
N GLY A 209 2.41 -18.02 -14.24
CA GLY A 209 3.56 -18.08 -15.14
C GLY A 209 3.24 -17.67 -16.59
#